data_8cfe2bc42ee226479711929ae9da52fd
#
_entry.id   8cfe2bc42ee226479711929ae9da52fd
#
_cell.length_a   1.000
_cell.length_b   1.000
_cell.length_c   1.000
_cell.angle_alpha   90.00
_cell.angle_beta   90.00
_cell.angle_gamma   90.00
#
_symmetry.space_group_name_H-M   'P 1'
#
loop_
_entity.id
_entity.type
_entity.pdbx_description
1 polymer ?
#
loop_
_entity_poly.entity_id
_entity_poly.type
_entity_poly.pdbx_seq_one_letter_code
_entity_poly.pdbx_strand_id
1 'polypeptide(L)'
;MKLLITGGHLAPALALIEEIEKTKKNIDIVFVGRKYPIDREKTLSLEYKEINKKNLTFVSLEAGRLTRVISVSSLIGIFKIPIGFLKAFFVVNKYRPSHIMSFGGYLALPIVFWGYIFKIPVFTHEQTIKPGLANKLISFFSKKIFVSFDEVKNNFPANKTYVSGNPVKPSIFKIWKKPFEIKKDRPVIYITGGSLGSHSINMHIKKIIVSLLHRYIVIHQTGDTKEYHDFEDLLNIKNQLPKELQSRYFLVKHFFDDQIGYIYS
;
A
#
# COMPACT_ATOMS: atom_id res chain seq x y z
N MET A 1 -6.86 13.87 -20.51
CA MET A 1 -7.84 13.21 -19.60
C MET A 1 -7.35 13.40 -18.18
N LYS A 2 -8.25 13.73 -17.23
CA LYS A 2 -7.85 13.90 -15.82
C LYS A 2 -8.42 12.76 -14.98
N LEU A 3 -7.53 12.03 -14.29
CA LEU A 3 -7.86 10.91 -13.42
C LEU A 3 -7.62 11.31 -11.96
N LEU A 4 -8.65 11.22 -11.13
CA LEU A 4 -8.50 11.37 -9.69
C LEU A 4 -8.39 9.99 -9.05
N ILE A 5 -7.30 9.76 -8.33
CA ILE A 5 -7.03 8.49 -7.62
C ILE A 5 -7.14 8.77 -6.12
N THR A 6 -7.89 7.93 -5.39
CA THR A 6 -7.92 8.03 -3.93
C THR A 6 -6.98 6.99 -3.31
N GLY A 7 -6.21 7.42 -2.30
CA GLY A 7 -5.46 6.53 -1.43
C GLY A 7 -6.41 5.64 -0.60
N GLY A 8 -5.81 4.73 0.13
CA GLY A 8 -6.47 3.72 0.95
C GLY A 8 -5.55 2.52 1.00
N HIS A 9 -5.20 2.03 -0.18
CA HIS A 9 -4.13 1.05 -0.37
C HIS A 9 -3.14 1.59 -1.39
N LEU A 10 -1.96 1.97 -0.93
CA LEU A 10 -0.95 2.66 -1.74
C LEU A 10 -0.36 1.77 -2.84
N ALA A 11 -0.03 0.51 -2.53
CA ALA A 11 0.67 -0.37 -3.47
C ALA A 11 -0.09 -0.57 -4.80
N PRO A 12 -1.38 -0.94 -4.81
CA PRO A 12 -2.12 -1.09 -6.07
C PRO A 12 -2.36 0.26 -6.78
N ALA A 13 -2.44 1.38 -6.04
CA ALA A 13 -2.54 2.70 -6.65
C ALA A 13 -1.26 3.08 -7.39
N LEU A 14 -0.08 2.83 -6.80
CA LEU A 14 1.20 3.05 -7.46
C LEU A 14 1.39 2.14 -8.67
N ALA A 15 0.97 0.87 -8.58
CA ALA A 15 1.03 -0.05 -9.70
C ALA A 15 0.21 0.45 -10.90
N LEU A 16 -1.00 0.96 -10.66
CA LEU A 16 -1.82 1.59 -11.70
C LEU A 16 -1.16 2.85 -12.28
N ILE A 17 -0.60 3.70 -11.43
CA ILE A 17 0.09 4.93 -11.87
C ILE A 17 1.28 4.57 -12.77
N GLU A 18 2.12 3.62 -12.38
CA GLU A 18 3.26 3.17 -13.18
C GLU A 18 2.84 2.58 -14.53
N GLU A 19 1.73 1.86 -14.57
CA GLU A 19 1.21 1.33 -15.84
C GLU A 19 0.67 2.44 -16.74
N ILE A 20 0.00 3.46 -16.19
CA ILE A 20 -0.43 4.64 -16.93
C ILE A 20 0.77 5.39 -17.51
N GLU A 21 1.82 5.61 -16.71
CA GLU A 21 3.05 6.28 -17.14
C GLU A 21 3.70 5.56 -18.34
N LYS A 22 3.71 4.20 -18.33
CA LYS A 22 4.24 3.40 -19.45
C LYS A 22 3.46 3.55 -20.74
N THR A 23 2.15 3.73 -20.67
CA THR A 23 1.32 3.86 -21.87
C THR A 23 1.57 5.15 -22.62
N LYS A 24 2.38 6.08 -22.08
CA LYS A 24 2.67 7.42 -22.63
C LYS A 24 1.41 8.22 -23.00
N LYS A 25 0.25 7.86 -22.46
CA LYS A 25 -0.98 8.62 -22.63
C LYS A 25 -0.93 9.87 -21.77
N ASN A 26 -1.32 10.99 -22.31
CA ASN A 26 -1.40 12.25 -21.57
C ASN A 26 -2.61 12.20 -20.61
N ILE A 27 -2.39 11.60 -19.44
CA ILE A 27 -3.36 11.50 -18.35
C ILE A 27 -2.83 12.33 -17.18
N ASP A 28 -3.53 13.41 -16.87
CA ASP A 28 -3.26 14.23 -15.70
C ASP A 28 -3.79 13.51 -14.44
N ILE A 29 -2.90 13.16 -13.51
CA ILE A 29 -3.22 12.39 -12.30
C ILE A 29 -3.24 13.31 -11.09
N VAL A 30 -4.36 13.28 -10.38
CA VAL A 30 -4.54 13.92 -9.07
C VAL A 30 -4.73 12.84 -8.02
N PHE A 31 -3.82 12.76 -7.07
CA PHE A 31 -3.88 11.79 -5.99
C PHE A 31 -4.43 12.42 -4.71
N VAL A 32 -5.49 11.84 -4.16
CA VAL A 32 -6.10 12.26 -2.89
C VAL A 32 -5.75 11.27 -1.79
N GLY A 33 -5.03 11.73 -0.78
CA GLY A 33 -4.57 10.87 0.31
C GLY A 33 -4.34 11.65 1.60
N ARG A 34 -3.68 11.03 2.58
CA ARG A 34 -3.30 11.70 3.83
C ARG A 34 -1.84 12.14 3.78
N LYS A 35 -1.61 13.40 4.15
CA LYS A 35 -0.24 13.91 4.28
C LYS A 35 0.47 13.32 5.50
N TYR A 36 -0.27 13.07 6.59
CA TYR A 36 0.23 12.48 7.83
C TYR A 36 -0.54 11.19 8.16
N PRO A 37 0.11 10.12 8.63
CA PRO A 37 -0.54 8.84 8.89
C PRO A 37 -1.53 8.92 10.07
N ILE A 38 -1.21 9.71 11.09
CA ILE A 38 -2.04 9.94 12.28
C ILE A 38 -2.08 11.45 12.55
N ASP A 39 -3.22 11.96 13.03
CA ASP A 39 -3.49 13.40 13.25
C ASP A 39 -2.47 14.11 14.19
N ARG A 40 -1.62 13.39 14.90
CA ARG A 40 -0.61 13.92 15.84
C ARG A 40 0.83 13.67 15.44
N GLU A 41 1.07 12.92 14.37
CA GLU A 41 2.42 12.65 13.90
C GLU A 41 2.91 13.74 12.94
N LYS A 42 4.16 14.21 13.15
CA LYS A 42 4.84 15.13 12.24
C LYS A 42 5.51 14.42 11.05
N THR A 43 5.55 13.08 11.07
CA THR A 43 6.18 12.29 10.02
C THR A 43 5.25 12.22 8.80
N LEU A 44 5.78 12.56 7.62
CA LEU A 44 5.03 12.51 6.37
C LEU A 44 4.65 11.05 6.04
N SER A 45 3.41 10.86 5.57
CA SER A 45 2.92 9.55 5.15
C SER A 45 3.71 8.99 3.96
N LEU A 46 3.73 7.67 3.83
CA LEU A 46 4.35 7.01 2.68
C LEU A 46 3.65 7.40 1.37
N GLU A 47 2.31 7.54 1.39
CA GLU A 47 1.54 8.04 0.24
C GLU A 47 2.06 9.38 -0.26
N TYR A 48 2.21 10.34 0.65
CA TYR A 48 2.70 11.68 0.31
C TYR A 48 4.12 11.63 -0.28
N LYS A 49 5.02 10.87 0.34
CA LYS A 49 6.41 10.73 -0.12
C LYS A 49 6.50 10.12 -1.51
N GLU A 50 5.80 9.00 -1.74
CA GLU A 50 5.87 8.28 -3.02
C GLU A 50 5.22 9.06 -4.18
N ILE A 51 4.10 9.72 -3.94
CA ILE A 51 3.43 10.53 -4.97
C ILE A 51 4.25 11.77 -5.33
N ASN A 52 4.86 12.43 -4.32
CA ASN A 52 5.74 13.58 -4.59
C ASN A 52 7.02 13.20 -5.35
N LYS A 53 7.62 12.03 -5.08
CA LYS A 53 8.75 11.52 -5.87
C LYS A 53 8.43 11.41 -7.37
N LYS A 54 7.17 11.15 -7.69
CA LYS A 54 6.67 11.06 -9.07
C LYS A 54 6.24 12.41 -9.67
N ASN A 55 6.41 13.52 -8.94
CA ASN A 55 5.98 14.87 -9.33
C ASN A 55 4.48 14.96 -9.69
N LEU A 56 3.65 14.13 -9.08
CA LEU A 56 2.20 14.13 -9.29
C LEU A 56 1.51 15.09 -8.31
N THR A 57 0.36 15.62 -8.72
CA THR A 57 -0.46 16.47 -7.86
C THR A 57 -1.01 15.68 -6.68
N PHE A 58 -0.59 16.03 -5.45
CA PHE A 58 -1.11 15.45 -4.22
C PHE A 58 -2.08 16.40 -3.53
N VAL A 59 -3.25 15.89 -3.17
CA VAL A 59 -4.28 16.62 -2.41
C VAL A 59 -4.46 15.96 -1.06
N SER A 60 -4.15 16.69 0.00
CA SER A 60 -4.38 16.19 1.36
C SER A 60 -5.86 16.30 1.72
N LEU A 61 -6.49 15.17 2.03
CA LEU A 61 -7.85 15.13 2.53
C LEU A 61 -7.87 14.51 3.93
N GLU A 62 -8.49 15.21 4.85
CA GLU A 62 -8.83 14.70 6.17
C GLU A 62 -10.33 14.42 6.21
N ALA A 63 -10.71 13.21 6.51
CA ALA A 63 -12.10 12.81 6.70
C ALA A 63 -12.24 12.04 8.01
N GLY A 64 -13.42 12.09 8.61
CA GLY A 64 -13.72 11.32 9.82
C GLY A 64 -13.62 9.82 9.54
N ARG A 65 -13.12 9.07 10.51
CA ARG A 65 -13.02 7.61 10.46
C ARG A 65 -14.04 6.97 11.40
N LEU A 66 -14.89 6.10 10.87
CA LEU A 66 -15.70 5.20 11.68
C LEU A 66 -14.81 4.06 12.17
N THR A 67 -14.55 3.99 13.47
CA THR A 67 -13.86 2.87 14.09
C THR A 67 -14.88 1.88 14.66
N ARG A 68 -14.54 0.59 14.67
CA ARG A 68 -15.41 -0.46 15.24
C ARG A 68 -15.49 -0.40 16.77
N VAL A 69 -14.56 0.29 17.40
CA VAL A 69 -14.51 0.47 18.85
C VAL A 69 -15.06 1.86 19.18
N ILE A 70 -16.08 1.92 20.02
CA ILE A 70 -16.65 3.16 20.52
C ILE A 70 -15.70 3.73 21.57
N SER A 71 -15.08 4.85 21.26
CA SER A 71 -14.21 5.62 22.14
C SER A 71 -14.49 7.12 21.97
N VAL A 72 -14.01 7.95 22.89
CA VAL A 72 -14.13 9.43 22.76
C VAL A 72 -13.53 9.93 21.45
N SER A 73 -12.44 9.33 21.02
CA SER A 73 -11.82 9.65 19.71
C SER A 73 -12.71 9.26 18.53
N SER A 74 -13.55 8.22 18.67
CA SER A 74 -14.52 7.81 17.65
C SER A 74 -15.65 8.82 17.50
N LEU A 75 -16.13 9.40 18.61
CA LEU A 75 -17.15 10.44 18.59
C LEU A 75 -16.64 11.70 17.86
N ILE A 76 -15.43 12.15 18.18
CA ILE A 76 -14.77 13.26 17.46
C ILE A 76 -14.62 12.93 15.98
N GLY A 77 -14.32 11.66 15.63
CA GLY A 77 -14.23 11.17 14.26
C GLY A 77 -15.54 11.32 13.48
N ILE A 78 -16.69 11.09 14.13
CA ILE A 78 -18.01 11.23 13.51
C ILE A 78 -18.28 12.69 13.12
N PHE A 79 -17.97 13.65 13.98
CA PHE A 79 -18.12 15.09 13.67
C PHE A 79 -17.19 15.57 12.53
N LYS A 80 -16.09 14.88 12.27
CA LYS A 80 -15.21 15.16 11.11
C LYS A 80 -15.77 14.63 9.78
N ILE A 81 -16.80 13.76 9.79
CA ILE A 81 -17.36 13.19 8.55
C ILE A 81 -17.98 14.26 7.66
N PRO A 82 -18.90 15.13 8.14
CA PRO A 82 -19.47 16.21 7.31
C PRO A 82 -18.39 17.13 6.73
N ILE A 83 -17.37 17.45 7.53
CA ILE A 83 -16.24 18.29 7.09
C ILE A 83 -15.48 17.59 5.96
N GLY A 84 -15.28 16.27 6.06
CA GLY A 84 -14.65 15.48 5.00
C GLY A 84 -15.45 15.49 3.70
N PHE A 85 -16.79 15.40 3.78
CA PHE A 85 -17.67 15.51 2.61
C PHE A 85 -17.62 16.91 1.99
N LEU A 86 -17.60 17.96 2.80
CA LEU A 86 -17.49 19.34 2.30
C LEU A 86 -16.13 19.58 1.62
N LYS A 87 -15.02 19.15 2.25
CA LYS A 87 -13.69 19.23 1.63
C LYS A 87 -13.64 18.45 0.30
N ALA A 88 -14.23 17.25 0.25
CA ALA A 88 -14.30 16.42 -0.95
C ALA A 88 -15.09 17.10 -2.08
N PHE A 89 -16.19 17.79 -1.77
CA PHE A 89 -16.93 18.63 -2.73
C PHE A 89 -15.99 19.63 -3.42
N PHE A 90 -15.25 20.41 -2.63
CA PHE A 90 -14.31 21.39 -3.19
C PHE A 90 -13.20 20.75 -4.03
N VAL A 91 -12.70 19.59 -3.62
CA VAL A 91 -11.70 18.85 -4.38
C VAL A 91 -12.26 18.44 -5.74
N VAL A 92 -13.40 17.76 -5.76
CA VAL A 92 -14.00 17.26 -7.01
C VAL A 92 -14.39 18.42 -7.93
N ASN A 93 -14.97 19.50 -7.38
CA ASN A 93 -15.34 20.68 -8.14
C ASN A 93 -14.13 21.46 -8.69
N LYS A 94 -13.04 21.57 -7.92
CA LYS A 94 -11.79 22.24 -8.34
C LYS A 94 -11.10 21.49 -9.47
N TYR A 95 -10.92 20.18 -9.32
CA TYR A 95 -10.13 19.39 -10.26
C TYR A 95 -10.93 18.87 -11.45
N ARG A 96 -12.26 18.79 -11.33
CA ARG A 96 -13.20 18.31 -12.37
C ARG A 96 -12.68 17.09 -13.11
N PRO A 97 -12.42 15.97 -12.39
CA PRO A 97 -11.83 14.79 -13.03
C PRO A 97 -12.81 14.18 -14.03
N SER A 98 -12.27 13.64 -15.13
CA SER A 98 -13.08 12.87 -16.08
C SER A 98 -13.41 11.48 -15.58
N HIS A 99 -12.60 10.95 -14.65
CA HIS A 99 -12.77 9.63 -14.03
C HIS A 99 -12.23 9.65 -12.61
N ILE A 100 -12.80 8.81 -11.74
CA ILE A 100 -12.33 8.58 -10.38
C ILE A 100 -11.99 7.10 -10.22
N MET A 101 -10.77 6.81 -9.72
CA MET A 101 -10.35 5.46 -9.32
C MET A 101 -10.13 5.41 -7.81
N SER A 102 -10.90 4.58 -7.13
CA SER A 102 -10.84 4.39 -5.69
C SER A 102 -10.12 3.08 -5.33
N PHE A 103 -9.14 3.17 -4.44
CA PHE A 103 -8.54 2.00 -3.79
C PHE A 103 -9.06 1.80 -2.36
N GLY A 104 -10.29 2.26 -2.14
CA GLY A 104 -10.98 2.06 -0.87
C GLY A 104 -10.55 3.01 0.25
N GLY A 105 -10.87 2.58 1.46
CA GLY A 105 -10.64 3.38 2.64
C GLY A 105 -11.67 4.49 2.87
N TYR A 106 -11.73 5.00 4.09
CA TYR A 106 -12.76 5.96 4.51
C TYR A 106 -12.62 7.34 3.84
N LEU A 107 -11.42 7.70 3.36
CA LEU A 107 -11.19 8.95 2.62
C LEU A 107 -11.80 8.91 1.21
N ALA A 108 -11.91 7.73 0.63
CA ALA A 108 -12.43 7.58 -0.72
C ALA A 108 -13.94 7.83 -0.78
N LEU A 109 -14.68 7.45 0.28
CA LEU A 109 -16.14 7.52 0.29
C LEU A 109 -16.70 8.93 -0.05
N PRO A 110 -16.26 10.03 0.59
CA PRO A 110 -16.76 11.35 0.25
C PRO A 110 -16.39 11.81 -1.18
N ILE A 111 -15.21 11.44 -1.67
CA ILE A 111 -14.80 11.72 -3.06
C ILE A 111 -15.69 10.97 -4.06
N VAL A 112 -15.90 9.69 -3.82
CA VAL A 112 -16.74 8.83 -4.66
C VAL A 112 -18.20 9.30 -4.67
N PHE A 113 -18.72 9.70 -3.50
CA PHE A 113 -20.06 10.25 -3.39
C PHE A 113 -20.25 11.48 -4.27
N TRP A 114 -19.35 12.47 -4.18
CA TRP A 114 -19.44 13.66 -5.03
C TRP A 114 -19.16 13.36 -6.50
N GLY A 115 -18.28 12.39 -6.79
CA GLY A 115 -18.10 11.89 -8.15
C GLY A 115 -19.41 11.37 -8.75
N TYR A 116 -20.14 10.58 -7.97
CA TYR A 116 -21.47 10.07 -8.38
C TYR A 116 -22.49 11.18 -8.60
N ILE A 117 -22.59 12.16 -7.68
CA ILE A 117 -23.50 13.31 -7.79
C ILE A 117 -23.18 14.14 -9.05
N PHE A 118 -21.90 14.33 -9.38
CA PHE A 118 -21.49 15.06 -10.59
C PHE A 118 -21.46 14.19 -11.85
N LYS A 119 -22.01 12.96 -11.79
CA LYS A 119 -22.07 12.00 -12.92
C LYS A 119 -20.69 11.66 -13.49
N ILE A 120 -19.63 11.74 -12.68
CA ILE A 120 -18.28 11.32 -13.05
C ILE A 120 -18.20 9.81 -12.90
N PRO A 121 -17.72 9.06 -13.90
CA PRO A 121 -17.53 7.61 -13.79
C PRO A 121 -16.57 7.25 -12.67
N VAL A 122 -17.06 6.47 -11.69
CA VAL A 122 -16.28 5.98 -10.56
C VAL A 122 -15.96 4.51 -10.77
N PHE A 123 -14.70 4.17 -10.55
CA PHE A 123 -14.21 2.80 -10.49
C PHE A 123 -13.63 2.54 -9.10
N THR A 124 -13.80 1.33 -8.57
CA THR A 124 -13.19 0.97 -7.28
C THR A 124 -12.52 -0.39 -7.36
N HIS A 125 -11.47 -0.56 -6.55
CA HIS A 125 -10.75 -1.81 -6.40
C HIS A 125 -10.74 -2.25 -4.93
N GLU A 126 -11.11 -3.53 -4.69
CA GLU A 126 -10.99 -4.19 -3.39
C GLU A 126 -9.87 -5.24 -3.45
N GLN A 127 -8.84 -5.05 -2.65
CA GLN A 127 -7.67 -5.93 -2.67
C GLN A 127 -7.72 -7.05 -1.62
N THR A 128 -8.63 -7.01 -0.67
CA THR A 128 -8.68 -7.94 0.45
C THR A 128 -9.80 -8.97 0.32
N ILE A 129 -9.62 -10.15 0.91
CA ILE A 129 -10.64 -11.22 0.93
C ILE A 129 -11.89 -10.79 1.73
N LYS A 130 -11.70 -9.96 2.75
CA LYS A 130 -12.83 -9.41 3.54
C LYS A 130 -12.97 -7.92 3.24
N PRO A 131 -13.95 -7.51 2.40
CA PRO A 131 -14.10 -6.11 2.05
C PRO A 131 -14.41 -5.24 3.25
N GLY A 132 -13.75 -4.08 3.29
CA GLY A 132 -14.03 -3.07 4.30
C GLY A 132 -15.41 -2.43 4.13
N LEU A 133 -16.01 -1.95 5.24
CA LEU A 133 -17.30 -1.27 5.21
C LEU A 133 -17.31 -0.09 4.22
N ALA A 134 -16.23 0.67 4.15
CA ALA A 134 -16.11 1.78 3.21
C ALA A 134 -16.24 1.31 1.75
N ASN A 135 -15.59 0.20 1.37
CA ASN A 135 -15.68 -0.34 0.02
C ASN A 135 -17.07 -0.89 -0.31
N LYS A 136 -17.79 -1.45 0.67
CA LYS A 136 -19.17 -1.83 0.50
C LYS A 136 -20.06 -0.61 0.18
N LEU A 137 -19.88 0.50 0.89
CA LEU A 137 -20.62 1.75 0.61
C LEU A 137 -20.20 2.37 -0.73
N ILE A 138 -18.90 2.42 -1.03
CA ILE A 138 -18.37 2.91 -2.30
C ILE A 138 -18.94 2.14 -3.49
N SER A 139 -19.17 0.84 -3.33
CA SER A 139 -19.67 -0.02 -4.38
C SER A 139 -21.03 0.45 -4.95
N PHE A 140 -21.90 1.03 -4.13
CA PHE A 140 -23.20 1.55 -4.60
C PHE A 140 -23.02 2.66 -5.62
N PHE A 141 -22.03 3.51 -5.45
CA PHE A 141 -21.74 4.68 -6.28
C PHE A 141 -20.81 4.37 -7.46
N SER A 142 -20.22 3.18 -7.50
CA SER A 142 -19.26 2.79 -8.51
C SER A 142 -19.92 2.27 -9.78
N LYS A 143 -19.38 2.67 -10.94
CA LYS A 143 -19.76 2.16 -12.27
C LYS A 143 -19.24 0.72 -12.48
N LYS A 144 -18.01 0.44 -12.03
CA LYS A 144 -17.41 -0.89 -12.04
C LYS A 144 -16.62 -1.10 -10.76
N ILE A 145 -16.61 -2.35 -10.32
CA ILE A 145 -15.90 -2.81 -9.11
C ILE A 145 -14.92 -3.89 -9.56
N PHE A 146 -13.67 -3.68 -9.26
CA PHE A 146 -12.61 -4.67 -9.47
C PHE A 146 -12.28 -5.34 -8.15
N VAL A 147 -12.13 -6.64 -8.13
CA VAL A 147 -11.78 -7.40 -6.92
C VAL A 147 -10.57 -8.28 -7.19
N SER A 148 -9.75 -8.48 -6.16
CA SER A 148 -8.54 -9.29 -6.29
C SER A 148 -8.81 -10.79 -6.32
N PHE A 149 -9.87 -11.23 -5.64
CA PHE A 149 -10.17 -12.65 -5.42
C PHE A 149 -11.61 -12.95 -5.82
N ASP A 150 -11.85 -14.14 -6.38
CA ASP A 150 -13.17 -14.55 -6.82
C ASP A 150 -14.17 -14.67 -5.66
N GLU A 151 -13.70 -15.12 -4.51
CA GLU A 151 -14.49 -15.26 -3.28
C GLU A 151 -15.10 -13.93 -2.80
N VAL A 152 -14.48 -12.83 -3.14
CA VAL A 152 -14.94 -11.49 -2.76
C VAL A 152 -16.09 -11.00 -3.63
N LYS A 153 -16.21 -11.53 -4.84
CA LYS A 153 -17.20 -11.10 -5.83
C LYS A 153 -18.63 -11.11 -5.28
N ASN A 154 -18.96 -12.12 -4.48
CA ASN A 154 -20.29 -12.28 -3.89
C ASN A 154 -20.64 -11.20 -2.83
N ASN A 155 -19.66 -10.40 -2.41
CA ASN A 155 -19.92 -9.28 -1.49
C ASN A 155 -20.35 -7.99 -2.19
N PHE A 156 -20.40 -7.99 -3.53
CA PHE A 156 -20.67 -6.83 -4.37
C PHE A 156 -21.73 -7.15 -5.43
N PRO A 157 -22.39 -6.15 -6.04
CA PRO A 157 -23.35 -6.37 -7.12
C PRO A 157 -22.71 -7.07 -8.32
N ALA A 158 -23.22 -8.25 -8.68
CA ALA A 158 -22.63 -9.13 -9.70
C ALA A 158 -22.52 -8.47 -11.09
N ASN A 159 -23.52 -7.64 -11.46
CA ASN A 159 -23.60 -6.99 -12.77
C ASN A 159 -22.51 -5.95 -13.07
N LYS A 160 -21.75 -5.52 -12.04
CA LYS A 160 -20.67 -4.53 -12.19
C LYS A 160 -19.36 -4.94 -11.50
N THR A 161 -19.25 -6.20 -11.05
CA THR A 161 -18.08 -6.71 -10.34
C THR A 161 -17.25 -7.62 -11.23
N TYR A 162 -15.95 -7.35 -11.32
CA TYR A 162 -14.98 -8.05 -12.16
C TYR A 162 -13.79 -8.51 -11.32
N VAL A 163 -13.38 -9.76 -11.48
CA VAL A 163 -12.13 -10.27 -10.88
C VAL A 163 -10.97 -9.82 -11.75
N SER A 164 -10.10 -8.97 -11.22
CA SER A 164 -8.94 -8.41 -11.92
C SER A 164 -7.60 -8.87 -11.37
N GLY A 165 -7.60 -9.53 -10.21
CA GLY A 165 -6.38 -9.72 -9.44
C GLY A 165 -5.93 -8.43 -8.75
N ASN A 166 -4.85 -8.52 -7.97
CA ASN A 166 -4.21 -7.35 -7.37
C ASN A 166 -3.30 -6.66 -8.38
N PRO A 167 -3.42 -5.35 -8.57
CA PRO A 167 -2.42 -4.61 -9.32
C PRO A 167 -1.05 -4.69 -8.66
N VAL A 168 -0.07 -5.14 -9.41
CA VAL A 168 1.32 -5.36 -8.95
C VAL A 168 2.24 -4.45 -9.74
N LYS A 169 3.22 -3.84 -9.08
CA LYS A 169 4.20 -2.99 -9.76
C LYS A 169 4.97 -3.79 -10.82
N PRO A 170 5.08 -3.28 -12.05
CA PRO A 170 5.82 -3.97 -13.11
C PRO A 170 7.30 -4.18 -12.81
N SER A 171 7.88 -3.40 -11.89
CA SER A 171 9.26 -3.55 -11.43
C SER A 171 9.53 -4.92 -10.80
N ILE A 172 8.52 -5.59 -10.23
CA ILE A 172 8.64 -6.95 -9.65
C ILE A 172 9.02 -8.01 -10.70
N PHE A 173 8.61 -7.82 -11.95
CA PHE A 173 8.85 -8.78 -13.02
C PHE A 173 10.16 -8.59 -13.77
N LYS A 174 10.98 -7.60 -13.36
CA LYS A 174 12.25 -7.27 -14.01
C LYS A 174 13.36 -7.18 -12.99
N ILE A 175 14.47 -7.88 -13.27
CA ILE A 175 15.70 -7.73 -12.50
C ILE A 175 16.45 -6.51 -13.03
N TRP A 176 16.38 -5.39 -12.30
CA TRP A 176 17.10 -4.18 -12.65
C TRP A 176 18.47 -4.11 -11.95
N LYS A 177 18.51 -4.53 -10.68
CA LYS A 177 19.70 -4.49 -9.86
C LYS A 177 19.76 -5.69 -8.93
N LYS A 178 20.93 -6.31 -8.85
CA LYS A 178 21.24 -7.37 -7.88
C LYS A 178 21.94 -6.73 -6.68
N PRO A 179 21.31 -6.65 -5.51
CA PRO A 179 21.94 -6.04 -4.33
C PRO A 179 23.07 -6.89 -3.74
N PHE A 180 23.08 -8.19 -4.03
CA PHE A 180 24.09 -9.15 -3.61
C PHE A 180 24.05 -10.41 -4.50
N GLU A 181 25.10 -11.20 -4.47
CA GLU A 181 25.14 -12.49 -5.17
C GLU A 181 24.73 -13.63 -4.24
N ILE A 182 23.82 -14.49 -4.70
CA ILE A 182 23.36 -15.66 -3.97
C ILE A 182 23.89 -16.92 -4.65
N LYS A 183 24.64 -17.74 -3.92
CA LYS A 183 24.97 -19.09 -4.37
C LYS A 183 23.74 -19.97 -4.19
N LYS A 184 23.12 -20.38 -5.30
CA LYS A 184 21.87 -21.20 -5.28
C LYS A 184 22.17 -22.69 -4.96
N ASP A 185 22.92 -22.94 -3.89
CA ASP A 185 23.21 -24.29 -3.36
C ASP A 185 22.17 -24.78 -2.35
N ARG A 186 21.26 -23.89 -1.94
CA ARG A 186 20.17 -24.14 -0.98
C ARG A 186 18.91 -23.37 -1.35
N PRO A 187 17.73 -23.82 -0.88
CA PRO A 187 16.52 -23.02 -1.04
C PRO A 187 16.66 -21.65 -0.37
N VAL A 188 16.11 -20.62 -1.01
CA VAL A 188 16.12 -19.24 -0.52
C VAL A 188 14.79 -18.92 0.15
N ILE A 189 14.85 -18.32 1.33
CA ILE A 189 13.66 -17.80 2.04
C ILE A 189 13.77 -16.29 2.13
N TYR A 190 12.76 -15.58 1.63
CA TYR A 190 12.60 -14.15 1.85
C TYR A 190 11.62 -13.89 2.98
N ILE A 191 12.07 -13.16 4.00
CA ILE A 191 11.32 -12.81 5.20
C ILE A 191 11.15 -11.30 5.25
N THR A 192 9.90 -10.85 5.38
CA THR A 192 9.60 -9.42 5.44
C THR A 192 8.33 -9.13 6.24
N GLY A 193 8.35 -8.04 6.99
CA GLY A 193 7.20 -7.41 7.64
C GLY A 193 6.65 -6.21 6.84
N GLY A 194 6.98 -6.12 5.54
CA GLY A 194 6.67 -4.97 4.69
C GLY A 194 7.71 -3.84 4.83
N SER A 195 7.41 -2.66 4.27
CA SER A 195 8.35 -1.53 4.22
C SER A 195 8.69 -0.95 5.60
N LEU A 196 7.75 -0.96 6.52
CA LEU A 196 7.97 -0.50 7.91
C LEU A 196 8.56 -1.60 8.80
N GLY A 197 8.49 -2.86 8.36
CA GLY A 197 8.89 -4.00 9.16
C GLY A 197 7.81 -4.46 10.15
N SER A 198 8.12 -5.52 10.87
CA SER A 198 7.28 -6.06 11.94
C SER A 198 8.18 -6.56 13.06
N HIS A 199 8.17 -5.85 14.20
CA HIS A 199 8.91 -6.24 15.40
C HIS A 199 8.62 -7.69 15.80
N SER A 200 7.35 -8.10 15.77
CA SER A 200 6.96 -9.48 16.10
C SER A 200 7.62 -10.51 15.18
N ILE A 201 7.65 -10.28 13.87
CA ILE A 201 8.35 -11.16 12.91
C ILE A 201 9.84 -11.16 13.21
N ASN A 202 10.47 -9.99 13.35
CA ASN A 202 11.89 -9.85 13.60
C ASN A 202 12.31 -10.60 14.87
N MET A 203 11.52 -10.50 15.95
CA MET A 203 11.78 -11.20 17.20
C MET A 203 11.62 -12.72 17.09
N HIS A 204 10.68 -13.23 16.29
CA HIS A 204 10.57 -14.66 16.02
C HIS A 204 11.77 -15.16 15.23
N ILE A 205 12.18 -14.44 14.18
CA ILE A 205 13.36 -14.79 13.39
C ILE A 205 14.63 -14.76 14.23
N LYS A 206 14.79 -13.77 15.10
CA LYS A 206 15.91 -13.69 16.06
C LYS A 206 16.12 -15.00 16.82
N LYS A 207 15.04 -15.68 17.21
CA LYS A 207 15.09 -16.95 17.97
C LYS A 207 15.50 -18.16 17.13
N ILE A 208 15.18 -18.19 15.83
CA ILE A 208 15.31 -19.37 14.98
C ILE A 208 16.31 -19.21 13.83
N ILE A 209 16.94 -18.04 13.68
CA ILE A 209 17.77 -17.72 12.51
C ILE A 209 18.92 -18.72 12.32
N VAL A 210 19.58 -19.14 13.39
CA VAL A 210 20.67 -20.11 13.31
C VAL A 210 20.19 -21.43 12.71
N SER A 211 19.06 -21.95 13.18
CA SER A 211 18.45 -23.18 12.65
C SER A 211 18.05 -23.06 11.19
N LEU A 212 17.53 -21.89 10.79
CA LEU A 212 17.19 -21.62 9.40
C LEU A 212 18.43 -21.62 8.49
N LEU A 213 19.52 -21.00 8.91
CA LEU A 213 20.74 -20.88 8.11
C LEU A 213 21.48 -22.20 7.88
N HIS A 214 21.23 -23.23 8.69
CA HIS A 214 21.72 -24.57 8.42
C HIS A 214 21.08 -25.22 7.17
N ARG A 215 19.85 -24.83 6.83
CA ARG A 215 19.07 -25.44 5.75
C ARG A 215 18.82 -24.49 4.57
N TYR A 216 18.80 -23.18 4.81
CA TYR A 216 18.34 -22.19 3.86
C TYR A 216 19.32 -21.04 3.72
N ILE A 217 19.24 -20.34 2.61
CA ILE A 217 19.73 -18.98 2.47
C ILE A 217 18.57 -18.06 2.89
N VAL A 218 18.84 -17.12 3.77
CA VAL A 218 17.80 -16.24 4.32
C VAL A 218 18.06 -14.80 3.90
N ILE A 219 17.11 -14.23 3.20
CA ILE A 219 17.01 -12.80 2.91
C ILE A 219 16.00 -12.23 3.90
N HIS A 220 16.42 -11.34 4.78
CA HIS A 220 15.56 -10.77 5.82
C HIS A 220 15.51 -9.25 5.72
N GLN A 221 14.32 -8.73 5.38
CA GLN A 221 14.02 -7.31 5.41
C GLN A 221 13.35 -6.97 6.74
N THR A 222 14.05 -6.27 7.60
CA THR A 222 13.58 -5.93 8.96
C THR A 222 12.61 -4.75 9.00
N GLY A 223 12.64 -3.90 7.98
CA GLY A 223 12.03 -2.57 8.01
C GLY A 223 12.96 -1.51 8.64
N ASP A 224 12.52 -0.26 8.60
CA ASP A 224 13.29 0.89 9.10
C ASP A 224 12.59 1.55 10.32
N THR A 225 11.91 0.76 11.13
CA THR A 225 11.29 1.25 12.38
C THR A 225 12.37 1.54 13.41
N LYS A 226 12.46 2.81 13.82
CA LYS A 226 13.48 3.27 14.78
C LYS A 226 13.17 2.90 16.24
N GLU A 227 11.94 2.45 16.49
CA GLU A 227 11.42 2.22 17.86
C GLU A 227 12.07 1.03 18.56
N TYR A 228 12.41 -0.05 17.80
CA TYR A 228 12.79 -1.34 18.39
C TYR A 228 14.23 -1.77 18.12
N HIS A 229 15.02 -1.03 17.33
CA HIS A 229 16.41 -1.36 16.95
C HIS A 229 16.62 -2.79 16.40
N ASP A 230 15.59 -3.37 15.80
CA ASP A 230 15.60 -4.78 15.35
C ASP A 230 16.73 -5.09 14.37
N PHE A 231 17.04 -4.16 13.47
CA PHE A 231 18.10 -4.36 12.49
C PHE A 231 19.47 -4.47 13.16
N GLU A 232 19.76 -3.57 14.09
CA GLU A 232 21.02 -3.51 14.82
C GLU A 232 21.23 -4.78 15.67
N ASP A 233 20.18 -5.26 16.33
CA ASP A 233 20.16 -6.49 17.12
C ASP A 233 20.46 -7.72 16.24
N LEU A 234 19.76 -7.84 15.10
CA LEU A 234 19.95 -8.95 14.17
C LEU A 234 21.30 -8.88 13.46
N LEU A 235 21.83 -7.69 13.22
CA LEU A 235 23.18 -7.49 12.69
C LEU A 235 24.25 -7.96 13.67
N ASN A 236 24.10 -7.67 14.96
CA ASN A 236 24.99 -8.16 16.00
C ASN A 236 25.00 -9.70 16.05
N ILE A 237 23.82 -10.32 15.97
CA ILE A 237 23.74 -11.79 15.90
C ILE A 237 24.45 -12.31 14.65
N LYS A 238 24.18 -11.73 13.47
CA LYS A 238 24.84 -12.11 12.22
C LYS A 238 26.37 -12.06 12.37
N ASN A 239 26.92 -11.01 12.98
CA ASN A 239 28.37 -10.82 13.12
C ASN A 239 29.01 -11.85 14.08
N GLN A 240 28.23 -12.46 14.97
CA GLN A 240 28.68 -13.51 15.90
C GLN A 240 28.58 -14.92 15.30
N LEU A 241 27.91 -15.09 14.16
CA LEU A 241 27.78 -16.40 13.51
C LEU A 241 29.10 -16.87 12.91
N PRO A 242 29.32 -18.18 12.72
CA PRO A 242 30.41 -18.70 11.89
C PRO A 242 30.35 -18.12 10.47
N LYS A 243 31.49 -17.88 9.83
CA LYS A 243 31.57 -17.26 8.49
C LYS A 243 30.69 -17.96 7.45
N GLU A 244 30.58 -19.28 7.52
CA GLU A 244 29.73 -20.07 6.65
C GLU A 244 28.24 -19.69 6.76
N LEU A 245 27.73 -19.52 7.99
CA LEU A 245 26.33 -19.11 8.22
C LEU A 245 26.12 -17.62 7.94
N GLN A 246 27.13 -16.76 8.22
CA GLN A 246 27.07 -15.36 7.85
C GLN A 246 26.84 -15.15 6.36
N SER A 247 27.51 -15.94 5.51
CA SER A 247 27.39 -15.84 4.05
C SER A 247 26.02 -16.22 3.51
N ARG A 248 25.20 -16.93 4.30
CA ARG A 248 23.83 -17.32 3.99
C ARG A 248 22.76 -16.35 4.51
N TYR A 249 23.15 -15.33 5.27
CA TYR A 249 22.23 -14.39 5.89
C TYR A 249 22.35 -12.99 5.28
N PHE A 250 21.40 -12.62 4.44
CA PHE A 250 21.29 -11.31 3.79
C PHE A 250 20.30 -10.45 4.57
N LEU A 251 20.81 -9.66 5.52
CA LEU A 251 20.03 -8.78 6.38
C LEU A 251 20.02 -7.37 5.79
N VAL A 252 18.83 -6.80 5.59
CA VAL A 252 18.64 -5.46 5.05
C VAL A 252 17.51 -4.73 5.78
N LYS A 253 17.55 -3.41 5.83
CA LYS A 253 16.42 -2.60 6.33
C LYS A 253 15.30 -2.53 5.31
N HIS A 254 15.64 -2.27 4.05
CA HIS A 254 14.66 -2.09 2.98
C HIS A 254 15.25 -2.41 1.61
N PHE A 255 14.44 -2.97 0.70
CA PHE A 255 14.76 -3.07 -0.72
C PHE A 255 14.08 -1.96 -1.49
N PHE A 256 14.79 -1.39 -2.45
CA PHE A 256 14.27 -0.41 -3.39
C PHE A 256 13.57 -1.08 -4.58
N ASP A 257 12.74 -0.32 -5.30
CA ASP A 257 11.95 -0.82 -6.42
C ASP A 257 12.81 -1.47 -7.53
N ASP A 258 14.05 -1.00 -7.72
CA ASP A 258 15.01 -1.55 -8.68
C ASP A 258 15.65 -2.90 -8.24
N GLN A 259 15.52 -3.25 -6.98
CA GLN A 259 16.09 -4.48 -6.38
C GLN A 259 15.05 -5.58 -6.18
N ILE A 260 13.78 -5.19 -6.01
CA ILE A 260 12.74 -6.12 -5.57
C ILE A 260 12.48 -7.26 -6.58
N GLY A 261 12.65 -7.00 -7.88
CA GLY A 261 12.53 -8.02 -8.91
C GLY A 261 13.54 -9.16 -8.76
N TYR A 262 14.78 -8.85 -8.30
CA TYR A 262 15.78 -9.86 -8.00
C TYR A 262 15.40 -10.73 -6.79
N ILE A 263 14.75 -10.13 -5.80
CA ILE A 263 14.37 -10.85 -4.57
C ILE A 263 13.25 -11.86 -4.84
N TYR A 264 12.38 -11.59 -5.82
CA TYR A 264 11.28 -12.47 -6.20
C TYR A 264 11.63 -13.45 -7.35
N SER A 265 12.84 -13.39 -7.93
CA SER A 265 13.31 -14.29 -8.98
C SER A 265 14.03 -15.52 -8.42
#